data_87b083aaaeade0a4135a38dad0d8f8f6
#
_entry.id   87b083aaaeade0a4135a38dad0d8f8f6
#
_cell.length_a   1.000
_cell.length_b   1.000
_cell.length_c   1.000
_cell.angle_alpha   90.00
_cell.angle_beta   90.00
_cell.angle_gamma   90.00
#
_symmetry.space_group_name_H-M   'P 1'
#
loop_
_entity.id
_entity.type
_entity.pdbx_description
1 polymer ?
#
loop_
_entity_poly.entity_id
_entity_poly.type
_entity_poly.pdbx_seq_one_letter_code
_entity_poly.pdbx_strand_id
1 'polypeptide(L)'
;WNLKRGGHDYRKVYAAYRAAMNHTGQPTVILVKTVKGYSLGPSFEARNATHQMKKMTIDDLKLARDHFSIPITDAQLEEDPKKPPYFHPGEDSPEIQYLQERRSKLGGYTPERRSKYTQIELPGDKAYDAARRGSTKQPIATTMSFVRVLKDLMRDKSIGHRIVPIIPDEARTFGMDSFFPTA
;
A
#
# COMPACT_ATOMS: atom_id res chain seq x y z
N TRP A 1 13.95 -27.80 -8.93
CA TRP A 1 12.56 -27.34 -8.92
C TRP A 1 12.31 -26.46 -10.13
N ASN A 2 11.73 -27.02 -11.17
CA ASN A 2 11.25 -26.23 -12.29
C ASN A 2 9.98 -25.51 -11.89
N LEU A 3 10.11 -24.38 -11.21
CA LEU A 3 8.98 -23.51 -10.91
C LEU A 3 8.48 -22.88 -12.22
N LYS A 4 7.49 -23.49 -12.83
CA LYS A 4 6.79 -22.92 -14.00
C LYS A 4 5.92 -21.70 -13.65
N ARG A 5 5.98 -21.25 -12.39
CA ARG A 5 5.25 -20.11 -11.86
C ARG A 5 6.05 -18.85 -12.13
N GLY A 6 5.44 -17.85 -12.71
CA GLY A 6 6.09 -16.63 -13.17
C GLY A 6 5.80 -15.39 -12.31
N GLY A 7 5.54 -15.55 -11.00
CA GLY A 7 5.17 -14.42 -10.15
C GLY A 7 6.23 -13.32 -10.03
N HIS A 8 7.49 -13.65 -10.29
CA HIS A 8 8.59 -12.69 -10.37
C HIS A 8 9.14 -12.50 -11.79
N ASP A 9 8.54 -13.15 -12.78
CA ASP A 9 8.86 -12.95 -14.18
C ASP A 9 8.00 -11.80 -14.73
N TYR A 10 8.61 -10.63 -14.91
CA TYR A 10 7.90 -9.42 -15.35
C TYR A 10 7.21 -9.59 -16.71
N ARG A 11 7.72 -10.43 -17.60
CA ARG A 11 7.09 -10.72 -18.90
C ARG A 11 5.80 -11.50 -18.74
N LYS A 12 5.81 -12.53 -17.87
CA LYS A 12 4.60 -13.32 -17.55
C LYS A 12 3.57 -12.50 -16.79
N VAL A 13 4.03 -11.70 -15.83
CA VAL A 13 3.16 -10.77 -15.08
C VAL A 13 2.50 -9.79 -16.05
N TYR A 14 3.28 -9.14 -16.92
CA TYR A 14 2.74 -8.25 -17.95
C TYR A 14 1.74 -8.95 -18.87
N ALA A 15 2.05 -10.15 -19.35
CA ALA A 15 1.15 -10.90 -20.22
C ALA A 15 -0.17 -11.26 -19.54
N ALA A 16 -0.14 -11.64 -18.25
CA ALA A 16 -1.32 -11.92 -17.45
C ALA A 16 -2.20 -10.67 -17.27
N TYR A 17 -1.59 -9.53 -16.91
CA TYR A 17 -2.31 -8.27 -16.79
C TYR A 17 -2.90 -7.82 -18.13
N ARG A 18 -2.15 -7.92 -19.21
CA ARG A 18 -2.64 -7.58 -20.55
C ARG A 18 -3.85 -8.43 -20.95
N ALA A 19 -3.81 -9.74 -20.67
CA ALA A 19 -4.93 -10.63 -20.92
C ALA A 19 -6.15 -10.26 -20.09
N ALA A 20 -5.95 -9.97 -18.79
CA ALA A 20 -7.01 -9.55 -17.89
C ALA A 20 -7.69 -8.23 -18.32
N MET A 21 -6.88 -7.24 -18.73
CA MET A 21 -7.41 -5.94 -19.19
C MET A 21 -8.20 -6.03 -20.50
N ASN A 22 -7.90 -7.01 -21.34
CA ASN A 22 -8.62 -7.24 -22.60
C ASN A 22 -9.81 -8.20 -22.45
N HIS A 23 -9.96 -8.83 -21.28
CA HIS A 23 -11.07 -9.73 -21.01
C HIS A 23 -12.32 -8.95 -20.63
N THR A 24 -13.46 -9.32 -21.21
CA THR A 24 -14.75 -8.69 -20.96
C THR A 24 -15.80 -9.74 -20.58
N GLY A 25 -16.91 -9.29 -19.99
CA GLY A 25 -18.05 -10.14 -19.67
C GLY A 25 -18.04 -10.76 -18.27
N GLN A 26 -16.88 -10.86 -17.63
CA GLN A 26 -16.78 -11.34 -16.25
C GLN A 26 -15.51 -10.79 -15.57
N PRO A 27 -15.47 -10.72 -14.22
CA PRO A 27 -14.27 -10.32 -13.48
C PRO A 27 -13.11 -11.29 -13.71
N THR A 28 -11.88 -10.77 -13.68
CA THR A 28 -10.65 -11.58 -13.80
C THR A 28 -9.85 -11.49 -12.50
N VAL A 29 -9.45 -12.65 -11.98
CA VAL A 29 -8.54 -12.77 -10.83
C VAL A 29 -7.21 -13.33 -11.29
N ILE A 30 -6.11 -12.67 -10.95
CA ILE A 30 -4.76 -13.13 -11.26
C ILE A 30 -4.11 -13.63 -9.96
N LEU A 31 -3.83 -14.94 -9.90
CA LEU A 31 -3.12 -15.54 -8.76
C LEU A 31 -1.61 -15.49 -9.02
N VAL A 32 -0.90 -14.74 -8.18
CA VAL A 32 0.53 -14.49 -8.35
C VAL A 32 1.30 -15.15 -7.21
N LYS A 33 2.10 -16.15 -7.52
CA LYS A 33 2.99 -16.82 -6.55
C LYS A 33 4.30 -16.05 -6.47
N THR A 34 4.56 -15.45 -5.32
CA THR A 34 5.76 -14.66 -5.04
C THR A 34 6.45 -15.11 -3.77
N VAL A 35 7.68 -14.67 -3.54
CA VAL A 35 8.39 -14.81 -2.27
C VAL A 35 8.72 -13.44 -1.69
N LYS A 36 8.54 -13.30 -0.40
CA LYS A 36 8.84 -12.05 0.29
C LYS A 36 10.34 -11.79 0.30
N GLY A 37 10.73 -10.53 0.07
CA GLY A 37 12.13 -10.14 0.00
C GLY A 37 12.85 -10.51 -1.29
N TYR A 38 12.12 -10.91 -2.34
CA TYR A 38 12.71 -11.19 -3.65
C TYR A 38 13.59 -10.03 -4.12
N SER A 39 14.75 -10.34 -4.67
CA SER A 39 15.77 -9.38 -5.14
C SER A 39 16.49 -8.56 -4.07
N LEU A 40 16.22 -8.77 -2.79
CA LEU A 40 16.93 -8.08 -1.70
C LEU A 40 18.15 -8.88 -1.16
N GLY A 41 18.45 -10.01 -1.78
CA GLY A 41 19.58 -10.86 -1.41
C GLY A 41 19.26 -11.93 -0.38
N PRO A 42 20.23 -12.82 -0.09
CA PRO A 42 20.04 -14.02 0.72
C PRO A 42 19.66 -13.76 2.18
N SER A 43 19.94 -12.58 2.69
CA SER A 43 19.53 -12.18 4.04
C SER A 43 18.02 -11.96 4.18
N PHE A 44 17.33 -11.71 3.07
CA PHE A 44 15.90 -11.36 3.04
C PHE A 44 15.06 -12.36 2.26
N GLU A 45 15.57 -12.88 1.15
CA GLU A 45 14.77 -13.64 0.20
C GLU A 45 14.27 -14.95 0.79
N ALA A 46 12.95 -15.18 0.74
CA ALA A 46 12.26 -16.38 1.18
C ALA A 46 12.46 -16.76 2.66
N ARG A 47 12.82 -15.81 3.52
CA ARG A 47 13.02 -16.04 4.95
C ARG A 47 11.81 -15.61 5.77
N ASN A 48 11.43 -16.41 6.76
CA ASN A 48 10.33 -16.07 7.68
C ASN A 48 10.60 -14.76 8.44
N ALA A 49 11.86 -14.51 8.81
CA ALA A 49 12.27 -13.28 9.50
C ALA A 49 12.03 -12.00 8.70
N THR A 50 11.99 -12.09 7.36
CA THR A 50 11.83 -10.92 6.48
C THR A 50 10.55 -10.15 6.74
N HIS A 51 9.52 -10.78 7.27
CA HIS A 51 8.28 -10.09 7.65
C HIS A 51 8.50 -9.00 8.72
N GLN A 52 9.48 -9.19 9.60
CA GLN A 52 9.75 -8.28 10.71
C GLN A 52 11.08 -7.51 10.59
N MET A 53 11.87 -7.78 9.56
CA MET A 53 13.13 -7.07 9.34
C MET A 53 12.87 -5.60 9.00
N LYS A 54 13.54 -4.71 9.75
CA LYS A 54 13.35 -3.26 9.63
C LYS A 54 14.57 -2.53 9.09
N LYS A 55 15.72 -3.20 8.99
CA LYS A 55 17.00 -2.59 8.60
C LYS A 55 17.78 -3.55 7.73
N MET A 56 18.48 -3.01 6.75
CA MET A 56 19.49 -3.70 5.97
C MET A 56 20.87 -3.39 6.54
N THR A 57 21.78 -4.36 6.48
CA THR A 57 23.19 -4.11 6.74
C THR A 57 23.81 -3.38 5.56
N ILE A 58 25.03 -2.86 5.75
CA ILE A 58 25.76 -2.21 4.65
C ILE A 58 26.01 -3.19 3.50
N ASP A 59 26.31 -4.44 3.80
CA ASP A 59 26.52 -5.48 2.79
C ASP A 59 25.24 -5.81 2.01
N ASP A 60 24.09 -5.86 2.71
CA ASP A 60 22.78 -6.02 2.07
C ASP A 60 22.46 -4.85 1.12
N LEU A 61 22.78 -3.62 1.54
CA LEU A 61 22.59 -2.43 0.71
C LEU A 61 23.47 -2.47 -0.55
N LYS A 62 24.75 -2.88 -0.40
CA LYS A 62 25.67 -3.05 -1.55
C LYS A 62 25.15 -4.13 -2.51
N LEU A 63 24.72 -5.27 -2.01
CA LEU A 63 24.13 -6.34 -2.81
C LEU A 63 22.89 -5.87 -3.58
N ALA A 64 21.98 -5.16 -2.90
CA ALA A 64 20.77 -4.64 -3.55
C ALA A 64 21.12 -3.58 -4.61
N ARG A 65 22.02 -2.64 -4.30
CA ARG A 65 22.53 -1.65 -5.26
C ARG A 65 23.10 -2.31 -6.51
N ASP A 66 23.95 -3.31 -6.35
CA ASP A 66 24.60 -4.00 -7.46
C ASP A 66 23.58 -4.79 -8.28
N HIS A 67 22.65 -5.47 -7.62
CA HIS A 67 21.57 -6.20 -8.28
C HIS A 67 20.70 -5.30 -9.16
N PHE A 68 20.40 -4.10 -8.70
CA PHE A 68 19.60 -3.12 -9.44
C PHE A 68 20.45 -2.18 -10.31
N SER A 69 21.77 -2.36 -10.37
CA SER A 69 22.69 -1.50 -11.12
C SER A 69 22.55 -0.01 -10.79
N ILE A 70 22.31 0.31 -9.51
CA ILE A 70 22.16 1.69 -9.05
C ILE A 70 23.55 2.34 -8.95
N PRO A 71 23.82 3.49 -9.59
CA PRO A 71 25.13 4.11 -9.65
C PRO A 71 25.47 4.90 -8.36
N ILE A 72 25.48 4.23 -7.22
CA ILE A 72 25.89 4.75 -5.91
C ILE A 72 27.17 4.02 -5.51
N THR A 73 28.20 4.76 -5.09
CA THR A 73 29.48 4.19 -4.67
C THR A 73 29.42 3.58 -3.28
N ASP A 74 30.36 2.69 -2.96
CA ASP A 74 30.51 2.13 -1.62
C ASP A 74 30.71 3.22 -0.57
N ALA A 75 31.56 4.21 -0.86
CA ALA A 75 31.81 5.33 0.05
C ALA A 75 30.53 6.11 0.39
N GLN A 76 29.66 6.34 -0.58
CA GLN A 76 28.37 7.02 -0.35
C GLN A 76 27.40 6.18 0.50
N LEU A 77 27.42 4.85 0.38
CA LEU A 77 26.61 3.98 1.22
C LEU A 77 27.17 3.86 2.65
N GLU A 78 28.50 3.94 2.79
CA GLU A 78 29.21 3.84 4.07
C GLU A 78 29.15 5.14 4.89
N GLU A 79 28.93 6.29 4.26
CA GLU A 79 28.82 7.60 4.92
C GLU A 79 27.67 7.60 5.95
N ASP A 80 26.48 7.17 5.57
CA ASP A 80 25.37 6.95 6.48
C ASP A 80 24.47 5.78 6.01
N PRO A 81 24.76 4.55 6.47
CA PRO A 81 23.97 3.38 6.11
C PRO A 81 22.50 3.45 6.49
N LYS A 82 22.11 4.39 7.37
CA LYS A 82 20.71 4.59 7.76
C LYS A 82 19.96 5.54 6.83
N LYS A 83 20.70 6.29 6.02
CA LYS A 83 20.19 7.25 5.04
C LYS A 83 20.93 7.11 3.71
N PRO A 84 20.81 5.96 3.03
CA PRO A 84 21.43 5.80 1.72
C PRO A 84 20.96 6.91 0.79
N PRO A 85 21.84 7.39 -0.13
CA PRO A 85 21.45 8.42 -1.08
C PRO A 85 20.24 8.02 -1.90
N TYR A 86 19.35 8.98 -2.15
CA TYR A 86 18.25 8.79 -3.08
C TYR A 86 18.77 8.79 -4.52
N PHE A 87 18.38 7.81 -5.29
CA PHE A 87 18.71 7.72 -6.72
C PHE A 87 17.44 7.95 -7.56
N HIS A 88 17.57 8.83 -8.53
CA HIS A 88 16.60 9.02 -9.61
C HIS A 88 17.36 9.03 -10.94
N PRO A 89 16.94 8.25 -11.94
CA PRO A 89 17.71 8.09 -13.18
C PRO A 89 17.77 9.36 -14.06
N GLY A 90 16.98 10.37 -13.72
CA GLY A 90 16.88 11.62 -14.47
C GLY A 90 15.71 11.62 -15.46
N GLU A 91 15.17 12.83 -15.71
CA GLU A 91 13.99 13.00 -16.57
C GLU A 91 14.25 12.56 -18.03
N ASP A 92 15.50 12.67 -18.48
CA ASP A 92 15.89 12.32 -19.84
C ASP A 92 16.24 10.82 -20.00
N SER A 93 16.20 10.05 -18.91
CA SER A 93 16.46 8.60 -18.98
C SER A 93 15.36 7.87 -19.75
N PRO A 94 15.69 6.80 -20.48
CA PRO A 94 14.69 6.02 -21.22
C PRO A 94 13.63 5.41 -20.32
N GLU A 95 13.96 5.09 -19.08
CA GLU A 95 13.01 4.57 -18.07
C GLU A 95 11.95 5.60 -17.71
N ILE A 96 12.35 6.83 -17.43
CA ILE A 96 11.43 7.93 -17.07
C ILE A 96 10.62 8.36 -18.29
N GLN A 97 11.24 8.48 -19.46
CA GLN A 97 10.52 8.81 -20.69
C GLN A 97 9.43 7.75 -20.99
N TYR A 98 9.76 6.47 -20.86
CA TYR A 98 8.79 5.38 -21.02
C TYR A 98 7.64 5.50 -20.01
N LEU A 99 7.98 5.72 -18.74
CA LEU A 99 6.99 5.88 -17.67
C LEU A 99 6.05 7.06 -17.95
N GLN A 100 6.60 8.21 -18.32
CA GLN A 100 5.82 9.42 -18.61
C GLN A 100 4.92 9.26 -19.83
N GLU A 101 5.43 8.64 -20.90
CA GLU A 101 4.62 8.32 -22.07
C GLU A 101 3.40 7.47 -21.70
N ARG A 102 3.61 6.41 -20.90
CA ARG A 102 2.52 5.54 -20.45
C ARG A 102 1.53 6.27 -19.55
N ARG A 103 2.03 7.07 -18.63
CA ARG A 103 1.16 7.85 -17.73
C ARG A 103 0.36 8.91 -18.47
N SER A 104 0.95 9.57 -19.45
CA SER A 104 0.25 10.56 -20.30
C SER A 104 -0.91 9.92 -21.07
N LYS A 105 -0.71 8.72 -21.62
CA LYS A 105 -1.78 7.96 -22.30
C LYS A 105 -2.93 7.56 -21.38
N LEU A 106 -2.70 7.50 -20.07
CA LEU A 106 -3.70 7.22 -19.03
C LEU A 106 -4.32 8.49 -18.42
N GLY A 107 -4.02 9.68 -18.97
CA GLY A 107 -4.53 10.95 -18.45
C GLY A 107 -3.68 11.59 -17.36
N GLY A 108 -2.40 11.17 -17.19
CA GLY A 108 -1.46 11.75 -16.24
C GLY A 108 -1.26 10.90 -14.96
N TYR A 109 -0.52 11.46 -14.00
CA TYR A 109 -0.10 10.74 -12.79
C TYR A 109 -1.19 10.58 -11.74
N THR A 110 -2.04 11.58 -11.61
CA THR A 110 -3.16 11.56 -10.67
C THR A 110 -4.46 11.76 -11.43
N PRO A 111 -5.54 11.11 -11.01
CA PRO A 111 -6.86 11.42 -11.56
C PRO A 111 -7.17 12.90 -11.37
N GLU A 112 -7.85 13.48 -12.36
CA GLU A 112 -8.34 14.84 -12.25
C GLU A 112 -9.27 14.96 -11.04
N ARG A 113 -8.98 15.90 -10.15
CA ARG A 113 -9.83 16.17 -8.99
C ARG A 113 -11.02 17.00 -9.45
N ARG A 114 -12.22 16.44 -9.31
CA ARG A 114 -13.46 17.16 -9.57
C ARG A 114 -13.89 17.86 -8.29
N SER A 115 -14.07 19.19 -8.38
CA SER A 115 -14.59 20.00 -7.28
C SER A 115 -16.12 19.99 -7.17
N LYS A 116 -16.81 19.48 -8.21
CA LYS A 116 -18.27 19.32 -8.18
C LYS A 116 -18.63 18.10 -7.32
N TYR A 117 -19.32 18.35 -6.23
CA TYR A 117 -19.83 17.30 -5.35
C TYR A 117 -21.28 17.63 -4.96
N THR A 118 -22.03 16.60 -4.67
CA THR A 118 -23.34 16.77 -4.04
C THR A 118 -23.12 17.06 -2.55
N GLN A 119 -23.63 18.19 -2.08
CA GLN A 119 -23.59 18.51 -0.67
C GLN A 119 -24.34 17.43 0.11
N ILE A 120 -23.69 16.93 1.18
CA ILE A 120 -24.28 15.95 2.09
C ILE A 120 -24.60 16.65 3.41
N GLU A 121 -25.68 16.23 4.03
CA GLU A 121 -26.00 16.64 5.39
C GLU A 121 -25.00 16.00 6.36
N LEU A 122 -24.33 16.81 7.17
CA LEU A 122 -23.36 16.32 8.14
C LEU A 122 -24.10 15.72 9.35
N PRO A 123 -23.52 14.68 9.99
CA PRO A 123 -24.08 14.14 11.23
C PRO A 123 -24.14 15.20 12.31
N GLY A 124 -25.22 15.16 13.09
CA GLY A 124 -25.35 16.01 14.25
C GLY A 124 -24.33 15.66 15.36
N ASP A 125 -24.22 16.54 16.34
CA ASP A 125 -23.27 16.44 17.46
C ASP A 125 -23.28 15.10 18.18
N LYS A 126 -24.43 14.45 18.24
CA LYS A 126 -24.62 13.13 18.88
C LYS A 126 -23.68 12.05 18.32
N ALA A 127 -23.34 12.11 17.05
CA ALA A 127 -22.42 11.16 16.43
C ALA A 127 -20.99 11.25 16.99
N TYR A 128 -20.65 12.37 17.64
CA TYR A 128 -19.32 12.65 18.19
C TYR A 128 -19.26 12.62 19.71
N ASP A 129 -20.37 12.38 20.39
CA ASP A 129 -20.48 12.44 21.84
C ASP A 129 -19.49 11.49 22.56
N ALA A 130 -19.30 10.28 22.01
CA ALA A 130 -18.38 9.32 22.60
C ALA A 130 -16.92 9.82 22.60
N ALA A 131 -16.51 10.52 21.55
CA ALA A 131 -15.18 11.11 21.45
C ALA A 131 -15.05 12.36 22.34
N ARG A 132 -16.07 13.22 22.36
CA ARG A 132 -16.07 14.46 23.16
C ARG A 132 -16.04 14.20 24.66
N ARG A 133 -16.73 13.17 25.14
CA ARG A 133 -16.68 12.76 26.55
C ARG A 133 -15.34 12.25 27.01
N GLY A 134 -14.52 11.81 26.07
CA GLY A 134 -13.21 11.28 26.36
C GLY A 134 -13.24 10.02 27.23
N SER A 135 -12.08 9.71 27.82
CA SER A 135 -11.91 8.60 28.76
C SER A 135 -11.35 9.12 30.07
N THR A 136 -12.17 9.07 31.14
CA THR A 136 -11.78 9.58 32.45
C THR A 136 -11.08 8.53 33.31
N LYS A 137 -11.31 7.24 33.08
CA LYS A 137 -10.82 6.15 33.95
C LYS A 137 -9.62 5.40 33.40
N GLN A 138 -9.50 5.28 32.07
CA GLN A 138 -8.41 4.55 31.43
C GLN A 138 -8.00 5.25 30.14
N PRO A 139 -6.69 5.32 29.83
CA PRO A 139 -6.23 5.79 28.54
C PRO A 139 -6.77 4.91 27.41
N ILE A 140 -7.19 5.53 26.33
CA ILE A 140 -7.66 4.81 25.13
C ILE A 140 -6.69 5.10 24.00
N ALA A 141 -6.27 4.05 23.28
CA ALA A 141 -5.47 4.20 22.07
C ALA A 141 -6.24 5.02 21.01
N THR A 142 -5.56 5.88 20.29
CA THR A 142 -6.15 6.75 19.27
C THR A 142 -6.97 5.98 18.24
N THR A 143 -6.45 4.83 17.79
CA THR A 143 -7.17 3.94 16.88
C THR A 143 -8.50 3.46 17.43
N MET A 144 -8.54 3.08 18.72
CA MET A 144 -9.78 2.65 19.36
C MET A 144 -10.80 3.80 19.54
N SER A 145 -10.32 5.01 19.78
CA SER A 145 -11.16 6.19 19.81
C SER A 145 -11.78 6.46 18.43
N PHE A 146 -10.96 6.43 17.39
CA PHE A 146 -11.42 6.56 16.00
C PHE A 146 -12.47 5.50 15.63
N VAL A 147 -12.21 4.22 15.95
CA VAL A 147 -13.14 3.11 15.67
C VAL A 147 -14.52 3.32 16.33
N ARG A 148 -14.56 3.89 17.53
CA ARG A 148 -15.84 4.23 18.17
C ARG A 148 -16.60 5.30 17.40
N VAL A 149 -15.92 6.37 17.01
CA VAL A 149 -16.54 7.44 16.18
C VAL A 149 -17.02 6.85 14.84
N LEU A 150 -16.19 6.06 14.20
CA LEU A 150 -16.53 5.41 12.92
C LEU A 150 -17.81 4.55 13.05
N LYS A 151 -17.93 3.80 14.15
CA LYS A 151 -19.14 2.99 14.42
C LYS A 151 -20.39 3.84 14.54
N ASP A 152 -20.31 4.97 15.21
CA ASP A 152 -21.45 5.88 15.37
C ASP A 152 -21.80 6.57 14.04
N LEU A 153 -20.80 6.95 13.25
CA LEU A 153 -21.00 7.51 11.91
C LEU A 153 -21.63 6.49 10.95
N MET A 154 -21.21 5.22 10.98
CA MET A 154 -21.82 4.17 10.15
C MET A 154 -23.28 3.89 10.48
N ARG A 155 -23.71 4.23 11.69
CA ARG A 155 -25.12 4.12 12.13
C ARG A 155 -25.95 5.37 11.83
N ASP A 156 -25.29 6.45 11.41
CA ASP A 156 -25.99 7.68 11.05
C ASP A 156 -26.86 7.46 9.82
N LYS A 157 -28.11 7.92 9.88
CA LYS A 157 -29.10 7.67 8.82
C LYS A 157 -28.80 8.45 7.52
N SER A 158 -28.10 9.57 7.62
CA SER A 158 -27.83 10.44 6.47
C SER A 158 -26.56 10.03 5.71
N ILE A 159 -25.49 9.66 6.43
CA ILE A 159 -24.20 9.38 5.81
C ILE A 159 -23.72 7.93 5.98
N GLY A 160 -24.29 7.16 6.90
CA GLY A 160 -23.79 5.83 7.23
C GLY A 160 -23.67 4.91 6.01
N HIS A 161 -24.64 4.94 5.12
CA HIS A 161 -24.63 4.15 3.87
C HIS A 161 -23.54 4.58 2.86
N ARG A 162 -22.85 5.70 3.08
CA ARG A 162 -21.76 6.21 2.24
C ARG A 162 -20.38 5.87 2.82
N ILE A 163 -20.33 5.37 4.05
CA ILE A 163 -19.08 5.06 4.74
C ILE A 163 -18.71 3.60 4.46
N VAL A 164 -17.60 3.42 3.77
CA VAL A 164 -17.07 2.10 3.43
C VAL A 164 -15.66 1.97 4.01
N PRO A 165 -15.48 1.32 5.17
CA PRO A 165 -14.17 1.02 5.70
C PRO A 165 -13.43 0.02 4.80
N ILE A 166 -12.19 0.35 4.41
CA ILE A 166 -11.33 -0.54 3.64
C ILE A 166 -10.16 -0.94 4.52
N ILE A 167 -10.09 -2.22 4.85
CA ILE A 167 -9.11 -2.76 5.80
C ILE A 167 -8.42 -3.95 5.13
N PRO A 168 -7.08 -3.99 5.07
CA PRO A 168 -6.37 -5.13 4.48
C PRO A 168 -6.63 -6.43 5.24
N ASP A 169 -6.16 -6.53 6.51
CA ASP A 169 -6.33 -7.72 7.35
C ASP A 169 -6.38 -7.44 8.86
N GLU A 170 -6.18 -6.18 9.28
CA GLU A 170 -5.99 -5.80 10.67
C GLU A 170 -7.30 -5.48 11.44
N ALA A 171 -8.46 -5.79 10.89
CA ALA A 171 -9.76 -5.44 11.49
C ALA A 171 -9.86 -5.85 12.97
N ARG A 172 -9.43 -7.08 13.31
CA ARG A 172 -9.43 -7.58 14.69
C ARG A 172 -8.46 -6.82 15.57
N THR A 173 -7.25 -6.55 15.09
CA THR A 173 -6.23 -5.79 15.82
C THR A 173 -6.69 -4.38 16.14
N PHE A 174 -7.50 -3.78 15.27
CA PHE A 174 -8.07 -2.44 15.46
C PHE A 174 -9.41 -2.45 16.19
N GLY A 175 -9.92 -3.62 16.61
CA GLY A 175 -11.19 -3.74 17.31
C GLY A 175 -12.42 -3.50 16.42
N MET A 176 -12.28 -3.74 15.12
CA MET A 176 -13.33 -3.57 14.11
C MET A 176 -14.08 -4.86 13.76
N ASP A 177 -13.69 -5.99 14.34
CA ASP A 177 -14.34 -7.28 14.14
C ASP A 177 -15.84 -7.24 14.49
N SER A 178 -16.25 -6.40 15.44
CA SER A 178 -17.65 -6.17 15.77
C SER A 178 -18.47 -5.48 14.67
N PHE A 179 -17.83 -4.99 13.62
CA PHE A 179 -18.55 -4.34 12.49
C PHE A 179 -19.11 -5.36 11.51
N PHE A 180 -18.46 -6.51 11.33
CA PHE A 180 -18.85 -7.51 10.35
C PHE A 180 -20.29 -8.02 10.48
N PRO A 181 -20.86 -8.22 11.67
CA PRO A 181 -22.26 -8.63 11.80
C PRO A 181 -23.26 -7.52 11.52
N THR A 182 -22.82 -6.28 11.41
CA THR A 182 -23.71 -5.09 11.34
C THR A 182 -23.47 -4.23 10.11
N ALA A 183 -22.54 -4.65 9.24
CA ALA A 183 -22.18 -3.93 8.01
C ALA A 183 -23.03 -4.40 6.82
#